data_2b97e2ac711c5a3eb7cfe5ca6608c197
#
_entry.id   2b97e2ac711c5a3eb7cfe5ca6608c197
#
_cell.length_a   1.000
_cell.length_b   1.000
_cell.length_c   1.000
_cell.angle_alpha   90.00
_cell.angle_beta   90.00
_cell.angle_gamma   90.00
#
_symmetry.space_group_name_H-M   'P 1'
#
loop_
_entity.id
_entity.type
_entity.pdbx_description
1 polymer ?
#
loop_
_entity_poly.entity_id
_entity_poly.type
_entity_poly.pdbx_seq_one_letter_code
_entity_poly.pdbx_strand_id
1 'polypeptide(L)'
;MANAKRDGAAPEEVRDLRRSIEWMKKEGDIIVTDKEVDPNLEITGIQKRLDGGCPILFNNVKGKPQHRCITNLFGDMNVINKMFGWKDDVERTRKLAYALSHPIKPQEILQSVAPCQEVVIEKPDDVNKYMVPIRHTEYEPELTV
;
A
#
# COMPACT_ATOMS: atom_id res chain seq x y z
N MET A 1 -30.88 3.98 5.69
CA MET A 1 -30.24 5.09 6.40
C MET A 1 -29.14 5.63 5.51
N ALA A 2 -29.27 6.86 5.02
CA ALA A 2 -28.32 7.46 4.10
C ALA A 2 -26.98 7.65 4.81
N ASN A 3 -25.92 7.09 4.21
CA ASN A 3 -24.54 7.26 4.66
C ASN A 3 -24.18 8.75 4.47
N ALA A 4 -24.26 9.54 5.52
CA ALA A 4 -23.77 10.91 5.51
C ALA A 4 -22.29 10.84 5.12
N LYS A 5 -21.92 11.40 3.96
CA LYS A 5 -20.53 11.58 3.56
C LYS A 5 -19.85 12.36 4.69
N ARG A 6 -18.98 11.70 5.45
CA ARG A 6 -18.14 12.37 6.44
C ARG A 6 -17.23 13.31 5.67
N ASP A 7 -17.31 14.61 5.94
CA ASP A 7 -16.38 15.58 5.38
C ASP A 7 -14.95 15.14 5.67
N GLY A 8 -14.16 14.93 4.60
CA GLY A 8 -12.77 14.45 4.70
C GLY A 8 -12.55 12.94 4.63
N ALA A 9 -13.59 12.13 4.41
CA ALA A 9 -13.39 10.70 4.12
C ALA A 9 -12.79 10.52 2.72
N ALA A 10 -11.80 9.64 2.59
CA ALA A 10 -11.25 9.25 1.30
C ALA A 10 -12.38 8.76 0.36
N PRO A 11 -12.32 9.06 -0.95
CA PRO A 11 -13.24 8.51 -1.94
C PRO A 11 -13.34 6.99 -1.82
N GLU A 12 -14.48 6.41 -2.17
CA GLU A 12 -14.69 4.97 -2.03
C GLU A 12 -13.70 4.15 -2.86
N GLU A 13 -13.27 4.69 -3.99
CA GLU A 13 -12.30 4.09 -4.89
C GLU A 13 -10.89 3.92 -4.28
N VAL A 14 -10.58 4.62 -3.20
CA VAL A 14 -9.24 4.59 -2.57
C VAL A 14 -9.26 4.17 -1.09
N ARG A 15 -10.33 3.51 -0.65
CA ARG A 15 -10.48 3.08 0.75
C ARG A 15 -9.69 1.83 1.13
N ASP A 16 -9.27 1.07 0.14
CA ASP A 16 -8.44 -0.12 0.34
C ASP A 16 -7.36 -0.20 -0.73
N LEU A 17 -6.33 -1.01 -0.47
CA LEU A 17 -5.17 -1.14 -1.36
C LEU A 17 -5.54 -1.59 -2.78
N ARG A 18 -6.46 -2.56 -2.91
CA ARG A 18 -6.82 -3.10 -4.23
C ARG A 18 -7.54 -2.06 -5.07
N ARG A 19 -8.51 -1.34 -4.48
CA ARG A 19 -9.22 -0.26 -5.14
C ARG A 19 -8.29 0.90 -5.48
N SER A 20 -7.38 1.26 -4.57
CA SER A 20 -6.35 2.29 -4.83
C SER A 20 -5.47 1.94 -6.02
N ILE A 21 -5.04 0.68 -6.15
CA ILE A 21 -4.26 0.21 -7.32
C ILE A 21 -5.07 0.37 -8.61
N GLU A 22 -6.32 -0.06 -8.63
CA GLU A 22 -7.16 0.06 -9.83
C GLU A 22 -7.47 1.52 -10.17
N TRP A 23 -7.69 2.35 -9.17
CA TRP A 23 -7.85 3.79 -9.36
C TRP A 23 -6.57 4.41 -9.96
N MET A 24 -5.39 4.13 -9.42
CA MET A 24 -4.13 4.63 -9.95
C MET A 24 -3.85 4.16 -11.38
N LYS A 25 -4.23 2.92 -11.73
CA LYS A 25 -4.15 2.43 -13.11
C LYS A 25 -5.04 3.24 -14.05
N LYS A 26 -6.25 3.53 -13.62
CA LYS A 26 -7.22 4.32 -14.39
C LYS A 26 -6.75 5.76 -14.61
N GLU A 27 -6.15 6.36 -13.59
CA GLU A 27 -5.60 7.73 -13.64
C GLU A 27 -4.25 7.81 -14.37
N GLY A 28 -3.57 6.68 -14.60
CA GLY A 28 -2.22 6.65 -15.16
C GLY A 28 -1.12 7.05 -14.17
N ASP A 29 -1.42 6.98 -12.88
CA ASP A 29 -0.54 7.38 -11.79
C ASP A 29 0.27 6.19 -11.20
N ILE A 30 0.42 5.09 -11.93
CA ILE A 30 1.16 3.89 -11.52
C ILE A 30 1.89 3.26 -12.69
N ILE A 31 3.10 2.81 -12.46
CA ILE A 31 3.83 1.96 -13.41
C ILE A 31 3.45 0.51 -13.12
N VAL A 32 3.07 -0.25 -14.16
CA VAL A 32 2.80 -1.69 -14.04
C VAL A 32 3.80 -2.44 -14.90
N THR A 33 4.42 -3.47 -14.36
CA THR A 33 5.38 -4.29 -15.09
C THR A 33 5.17 -5.78 -14.85
N ASP A 34 5.25 -6.56 -15.93
CA ASP A 34 5.22 -8.02 -15.91
C ASP A 34 6.63 -8.62 -16.03
N LYS A 35 7.67 -7.77 -16.15
CA LYS A 35 9.06 -8.23 -16.11
C LYS A 35 9.35 -8.86 -14.77
N GLU A 36 10.03 -10.00 -14.79
CA GLU A 36 10.49 -10.62 -13.55
C GLU A 36 11.43 -9.69 -12.82
N VAL A 37 11.21 -9.56 -11.51
CA VAL A 37 12.01 -8.74 -10.59
C VAL A 37 12.47 -9.58 -9.41
N ASP A 38 13.74 -9.44 -9.03
CA ASP A 38 14.28 -10.12 -7.87
C ASP A 38 13.94 -9.35 -6.57
N PRO A 39 13.29 -9.99 -5.59
CA PRO A 39 13.02 -9.35 -4.30
C PRO A 39 14.31 -9.08 -3.50
N ASN A 40 15.43 -9.75 -3.86
CA ASN A 40 16.72 -9.53 -3.25
C ASN A 40 17.40 -8.31 -3.90
N LEU A 41 17.24 -7.15 -3.29
CA LEU A 41 17.83 -5.85 -3.64
C LEU A 41 17.30 -5.17 -4.90
N GLU A 42 16.83 -5.90 -5.95
CA GLU A 42 16.44 -5.27 -7.21
C GLU A 42 15.18 -4.40 -7.05
N ILE A 43 14.14 -4.91 -6.37
CA ILE A 43 12.93 -4.11 -6.08
C ILE A 43 13.31 -2.82 -5.34
N THR A 44 14.16 -2.93 -4.33
CA THR A 44 14.63 -1.78 -3.55
C THR A 44 15.49 -0.82 -4.39
N GLY A 45 16.35 -1.36 -5.26
CA GLY A 45 17.14 -0.57 -6.18
C GLY A 45 16.30 0.26 -7.15
N ILE A 46 15.25 -0.37 -7.71
CA ILE A 46 14.29 0.30 -8.59
C ILE A 46 13.52 1.38 -7.82
N GLN A 47 13.01 1.04 -6.63
CA GLN A 47 12.32 1.98 -5.76
C GLN A 47 13.18 3.20 -5.42
N LYS A 48 14.43 2.97 -5.03
CA LYS A 48 15.39 4.04 -4.69
C LYS A 48 15.70 4.93 -5.89
N ARG A 49 15.77 4.36 -7.09
CA ARG A 49 15.98 5.12 -8.33
C ARG A 49 14.80 6.04 -8.65
N LEU A 50 13.60 5.65 -8.24
CA LEU A 50 12.34 6.36 -8.45
C LEU A 50 11.83 7.02 -7.14
N ASP A 51 12.72 7.28 -6.21
CA ASP A 51 12.39 7.92 -4.94
C ASP A 51 11.68 9.28 -5.19
N GLY A 52 10.55 9.47 -4.51
CA GLY A 52 9.65 10.60 -4.79
C GLY A 52 8.83 10.48 -6.08
N GLY A 53 8.96 9.36 -6.82
CA GLY A 53 8.21 9.09 -8.04
C GLY A 53 6.94 8.26 -7.82
N CYS A 54 6.26 7.96 -8.95
CA CYS A 54 5.00 7.23 -8.93
C CYS A 54 5.13 5.81 -8.37
N PRO A 55 4.03 5.23 -7.87
CA PRO A 55 3.96 3.83 -7.47
C PRO A 55 4.33 2.87 -8.60
N ILE A 56 4.91 1.72 -8.24
CA ILE A 56 5.20 0.64 -9.18
C ILE A 56 4.58 -0.64 -8.68
N LEU A 57 3.83 -1.31 -9.56
CA LEU A 57 3.27 -2.63 -9.35
C LEU A 57 4.08 -3.66 -10.14
N PHE A 58 4.74 -4.56 -9.46
CA PHE A 58 5.43 -5.72 -10.01
C PHE A 58 4.49 -6.92 -9.98
N ASN A 59 4.08 -7.40 -11.15
CA ASN A 59 3.20 -8.56 -11.26
C ASN A 59 3.95 -9.90 -11.24
N ASN A 60 5.26 -9.89 -11.47
CA ASN A 60 6.08 -11.09 -11.57
C ASN A 60 7.29 -10.97 -10.64
N VAL A 61 7.20 -11.61 -9.48
CA VAL A 61 8.27 -11.63 -8.48
C VAL A 61 8.98 -12.98 -8.54
N LYS A 62 10.28 -12.97 -8.75
CA LYS A 62 11.13 -14.14 -8.83
C LYS A 62 10.95 -15.09 -7.63
N GLY A 63 10.67 -16.34 -7.91
CA GLY A 63 10.41 -17.35 -6.86
C GLY A 63 9.06 -17.22 -6.16
N LYS A 64 8.20 -16.25 -6.57
CA LYS A 64 6.90 -15.97 -5.96
C LYS A 64 5.81 -15.72 -7.03
N PRO A 65 5.53 -16.67 -7.91
CA PRO A 65 4.67 -16.44 -9.10
C PRO A 65 3.23 -16.06 -8.78
N GLN A 66 2.77 -16.32 -7.56
CA GLN A 66 1.41 -15.99 -7.13
C GLN A 66 1.32 -14.66 -6.36
N HIS A 67 2.47 -14.00 -6.15
CA HIS A 67 2.53 -12.75 -5.38
C HIS A 67 2.84 -11.58 -6.29
N ARG A 68 2.28 -10.44 -5.93
CA ARG A 68 2.59 -9.14 -6.53
C ARG A 68 3.18 -8.24 -5.47
N CYS A 69 4.02 -7.33 -5.89
CA CYS A 69 4.60 -6.34 -4.99
C CYS A 69 4.27 -4.94 -5.51
N ILE A 70 3.90 -4.03 -4.62
CA ILE A 70 3.76 -2.61 -4.92
C ILE A 70 4.72 -1.82 -4.04
N THR A 71 5.42 -0.86 -4.64
CA THR A 71 6.31 0.05 -3.93
C THR A 71 5.97 1.51 -4.25
N ASN A 72 6.51 2.44 -3.48
CA ASN A 72 6.26 3.89 -3.61
C ASN A 72 4.79 4.31 -3.56
N LEU A 73 3.92 3.54 -2.90
CA LEU A 73 2.49 3.82 -2.85
C LEU A 73 2.17 5.27 -2.41
N PHE A 74 2.98 5.80 -1.52
CA PHE A 74 2.89 7.17 -1.02
C PHE A 74 4.15 8.01 -1.34
N GLY A 75 4.86 7.68 -2.42
CA GLY A 75 6.09 8.37 -2.82
C GLY A 75 5.82 9.70 -3.53
N ASP A 76 4.76 9.79 -4.32
CA ASP A 76 4.41 10.99 -5.06
C ASP A 76 3.30 11.78 -4.34
N MET A 77 3.63 12.99 -3.89
CA MET A 77 2.71 13.86 -3.18
C MET A 77 1.53 14.31 -4.05
N ASN A 78 1.71 14.40 -5.37
CA ASN A 78 0.60 14.75 -6.28
C ASN A 78 -0.41 13.61 -6.37
N VAL A 79 0.08 12.36 -6.43
CA VAL A 79 -0.80 11.18 -6.40
C VAL A 79 -1.56 11.10 -5.08
N ILE A 80 -0.90 11.39 -3.95
CA ILE A 80 -1.54 11.44 -2.63
C ILE A 80 -2.62 12.53 -2.60
N ASN A 81 -2.32 13.73 -3.07
CA ASN A 81 -3.28 14.83 -3.11
C ASN A 81 -4.51 14.46 -3.95
N LYS A 82 -4.30 13.88 -5.14
CA LYS A 82 -5.39 13.37 -5.99
C LYS A 82 -6.21 12.29 -5.29
N MET A 83 -5.53 11.29 -4.68
CA MET A 83 -6.15 10.15 -4.01
C MET A 83 -7.10 10.58 -2.88
N PHE A 84 -6.74 11.62 -2.15
CA PHE A 84 -7.55 12.14 -1.05
C PHE A 84 -8.40 13.34 -1.43
N GLY A 85 -8.35 13.80 -2.68
CA GLY A 85 -9.09 14.97 -3.15
C GLY A 85 -8.61 16.29 -2.54
N TRP A 86 -7.34 16.37 -2.16
CA TRP A 86 -6.73 17.59 -1.64
C TRP A 86 -6.21 18.47 -2.78
N LYS A 87 -6.45 19.76 -2.66
CA LYS A 87 -6.12 20.74 -3.69
C LYS A 87 -4.60 20.94 -3.84
N ASP A 88 -3.91 20.99 -2.71
CA ASP A 88 -2.48 21.30 -2.62
C ASP A 88 -1.87 20.80 -1.31
N ASP A 89 -0.57 20.99 -1.18
CA ASP A 89 0.21 20.57 0.00
C ASP A 89 -0.19 21.31 1.28
N VAL A 90 -0.68 22.55 1.14
CA VAL A 90 -1.13 23.34 2.30
C VAL A 90 -2.43 22.75 2.85
N GLU A 91 -3.37 22.41 1.97
CA GLU A 91 -4.60 21.72 2.38
C GLU A 91 -4.31 20.36 2.98
N ARG A 92 -3.41 19.56 2.36
CA ARG A 92 -2.98 18.28 2.90
C ARG A 92 -2.46 18.43 4.32
N THR A 93 -1.50 19.35 4.54
CA THR A 93 -0.89 19.58 5.85
C THR A 93 -1.94 20.00 6.88
N ARG A 94 -2.84 20.89 6.51
CA ARG A 94 -3.92 21.34 7.41
C ARG A 94 -4.89 20.21 7.79
N LYS A 95 -5.29 19.37 6.80
CA LYS A 95 -6.20 18.24 7.04
C LYS A 95 -5.55 17.17 7.91
N LEU A 96 -4.26 16.87 7.69
CA LEU A 96 -3.51 15.93 8.53
C LEU A 96 -3.33 16.46 9.94
N ALA A 97 -2.96 17.73 10.11
CA ALA A 97 -2.84 18.35 11.42
C ALA A 97 -4.18 18.33 12.19
N TYR A 98 -5.29 18.61 11.50
CA TYR A 98 -6.62 18.50 12.08
C TYR A 98 -6.93 17.06 12.53
N ALA A 99 -6.67 16.06 11.69
CA ALA A 99 -6.93 14.66 12.01
C ALA A 99 -6.11 14.18 13.24
N LEU A 100 -4.86 14.61 13.35
CA LEU A 100 -4.01 14.31 14.51
C LEU A 100 -4.51 14.94 15.81
N SER A 101 -5.07 16.14 15.73
CA SER A 101 -5.62 16.84 16.91
C SER A 101 -7.05 16.41 17.27
N HIS A 102 -7.73 15.69 16.37
CA HIS A 102 -9.11 15.23 16.55
C HIS A 102 -9.23 13.72 16.27
N PRO A 103 -8.58 12.88 17.07
CA PRO A 103 -8.60 11.43 16.84
C PRO A 103 -10.01 10.87 17.01
N ILE A 104 -10.40 9.97 16.11
CA ILE A 104 -11.66 9.22 16.22
C ILE A 104 -11.39 7.94 16.98
N LYS A 105 -12.18 7.68 18.03
CA LYS A 105 -12.06 6.43 18.79
C LYS A 105 -12.29 5.21 17.89
N PRO A 106 -11.39 4.20 17.91
CA PRO A 106 -11.59 2.95 17.19
C PRO A 106 -12.88 2.26 17.62
N GLN A 107 -13.56 1.61 16.68
CA GLN A 107 -14.68 0.73 16.98
C GLN A 107 -14.18 -0.71 17.09
N GLU A 108 -14.57 -1.38 18.16
CA GLU A 108 -14.36 -2.82 18.30
C GLU A 108 -15.37 -3.56 17.41
N ILE A 109 -14.88 -4.52 16.66
CA ILE A 109 -15.70 -5.43 15.87
C ILE A 109 -15.37 -6.86 16.26
N LEU A 110 -16.37 -7.74 16.18
CA LEU A 110 -16.15 -9.16 16.45
C LEU A 110 -15.20 -9.76 15.42
N GLN A 111 -14.30 -10.61 15.87
CA GLN A 111 -13.36 -11.32 15.00
C GLN A 111 -14.03 -12.04 13.83
N SER A 112 -15.18 -12.66 14.08
CA SER A 112 -15.95 -13.41 13.09
C SER A 112 -16.48 -12.57 11.92
N VAL A 113 -16.52 -11.24 12.06
CA VAL A 113 -16.98 -10.31 11.01
C VAL A 113 -15.88 -9.33 10.56
N ALA A 114 -14.66 -9.51 11.05
CA ALA A 114 -13.53 -8.67 10.68
C ALA A 114 -12.91 -9.15 9.36
N PRO A 115 -12.99 -8.38 8.26
CA PRO A 115 -12.47 -8.82 6.95
C PRO A 115 -10.98 -9.13 6.95
N CYS A 116 -10.20 -8.45 7.81
CA CYS A 116 -8.77 -8.68 7.94
C CYS A 116 -8.41 -9.99 8.67
N GLN A 117 -9.39 -10.69 9.24
CA GLN A 117 -9.23 -11.96 9.94
C GLN A 117 -9.97 -13.12 9.25
N GLU A 118 -10.37 -12.94 8.01
CA GLU A 118 -10.99 -14.00 7.19
C GLU A 118 -10.05 -15.19 7.01
N VAL A 119 -8.74 -14.90 6.86
CA VAL A 119 -7.71 -15.93 6.79
C VAL A 119 -6.71 -15.69 7.91
N VAL A 120 -6.62 -16.63 8.84
CA VAL A 120 -5.65 -16.63 9.94
C VAL A 120 -4.79 -17.87 9.82
N ILE A 121 -3.48 -17.68 9.72
CA ILE A 121 -2.51 -18.78 9.68
C ILE A 121 -1.79 -18.78 11.03
N GLU A 122 -2.18 -19.72 11.87
CA GLU A 122 -1.52 -19.93 13.14
C GLU A 122 -0.28 -20.83 12.95
N LYS A 123 0.86 -20.43 13.48
CA LYS A 123 2.11 -21.19 13.42
C LYS A 123 2.53 -21.56 11.99
N PRO A 124 2.78 -20.58 11.12
CA PRO A 124 3.28 -20.86 9.77
C PRO A 124 4.60 -21.64 9.86
N ASP A 125 4.72 -22.69 9.06
CA ASP A 125 5.95 -23.50 8.94
C ASP A 125 7.05 -22.70 8.23
N ASP A 126 6.68 -21.82 7.32
CA ASP A 126 7.58 -20.93 6.60
C ASP A 126 6.83 -19.66 6.17
N VAL A 127 7.15 -18.53 6.79
CA VAL A 127 6.55 -17.21 6.47
C VAL A 127 6.78 -16.82 5.02
N ASN A 128 7.90 -17.24 4.42
CA ASN A 128 8.21 -16.94 3.03
C ASN A 128 7.24 -17.56 2.02
N LYS A 129 6.44 -18.56 2.42
CA LYS A 129 5.36 -19.09 1.55
C LYS A 129 4.22 -18.10 1.38
N TYR A 130 4.01 -17.20 2.35
CA TYR A 130 2.84 -16.34 2.45
C TYR A 130 3.14 -14.88 2.09
N MET A 131 4.40 -14.50 2.01
CA MET A 131 4.80 -13.13 1.72
C MET A 131 6.05 -13.07 0.83
N VAL A 132 6.29 -11.90 0.25
CA VAL A 132 7.50 -11.60 -0.52
C VAL A 132 8.54 -11.01 0.43
N PRO A 133 9.67 -11.70 0.69
CA PRO A 133 10.74 -11.16 1.54
C PRO A 133 11.55 -10.15 0.72
N ILE A 134 11.22 -8.87 0.83
CA ILE A 134 11.98 -7.80 0.18
C ILE A 134 13.21 -7.49 0.99
N ARG A 135 14.38 -7.60 0.37
CA ARG A 135 15.66 -7.27 0.98
C ARG A 135 16.09 -5.86 0.59
N HIS A 136 16.42 -5.04 1.58
CA HIS A 136 16.76 -3.62 1.40
C HIS A 136 18.27 -3.36 1.34
N THR A 137 19.05 -4.18 2.02
CA THR A 137 20.52 -4.10 2.03
C THR A 137 21.13 -5.49 2.00
N GLU A 138 22.39 -5.58 1.54
CA GLU A 138 23.15 -6.84 1.58
C GLU A 138 23.47 -7.34 3.00
N TYR A 139 23.33 -6.48 4.00
CA TYR A 139 23.58 -6.77 5.41
C TYR A 139 22.33 -7.26 6.16
N GLU A 140 21.16 -7.17 5.56
CA GLU A 140 19.96 -7.76 6.18
C GLU A 140 20.07 -9.27 6.16
N PRO A 141 19.87 -9.93 7.32
CA PRO A 141 19.79 -11.39 7.36
C PRO A 141 18.62 -11.86 6.48
N GLU A 142 18.80 -13.00 5.83
CA GLU A 142 17.66 -13.68 5.23
C GLU A 142 16.64 -13.98 6.34
N LEU A 143 15.36 -13.77 6.05
CA LEU A 143 14.30 -14.16 6.97
C LEU A 143 14.35 -15.69 7.13
N THR A 144 15.13 -16.13 8.09
CA THR A 144 15.12 -17.51 8.55
C THR A 144 14.11 -17.61 9.67
N VAL A 145 13.08 -18.41 9.45
CA VAL A 145 12.10 -18.79 10.47
C VAL A 145 12.56 -20.08 11.15
#